data_124f9d9f8b8c8d695646868c7a0c949e
#
_entry.id   124f9d9f8b8c8d695646868c7a0c949e
#
_cell.length_a   1.000
_cell.length_b   1.000
_cell.length_c   1.000
_cell.angle_alpha   90.00
_cell.angle_beta   90.00
_cell.angle_gamma   90.00
#
_symmetry.space_group_name_H-M   'P 1'
#
loop_
_entity.id
_entity.type
_entity.pdbx_description
1 polymer ?
#
loop_
_entity_poly.entity_id
_entity_poly.type
_entity_poly.pdbx_seq_one_letter_code
_entity_poly.pdbx_strand_id
1 'polypeptide(L)'
;KSPMGMLLIDLDRFKLVNDIHGHDVGDAVLKQTAEIITHSLRASDRAYRWGGEEFLVVLPDTERDGMIVIAEKINQSFRDASFDVIGSITVSIGGAEYEIDEEISLWFKRVDLSLYKAKQTGRDRYNIWVADEDLPEFFNRIEWRSELESGNKEIDADHQLLIYYTNDLHDSIVNRVPIDTIKQLIHRMSTHIHAHFSKEEAILYRTGYPDYLEHRSIHQRILQEYEIISVKALNGEIS
;
A
#
# COMPACT_ATOMS: atom_id res chain seq x y z
N LYS A 1 -20.32 21.89 4.46
CA LYS A 1 -20.13 20.51 3.96
C LYS A 1 -20.08 19.59 5.17
N SER A 2 -20.76 18.44 5.13
CA SER A 2 -20.72 17.43 6.20
C SER A 2 -19.33 16.75 6.21
N PRO A 3 -18.81 16.34 7.38
CA PRO A 3 -17.59 15.58 7.49
C PRO A 3 -17.74 14.23 6.77
N MET A 4 -16.64 13.70 6.27
CA MET A 4 -16.63 12.41 5.59
C MET A 4 -15.35 11.65 5.95
N GLY A 5 -15.51 10.42 6.42
CA GLY A 5 -14.41 9.55 6.75
C GLY A 5 -14.20 8.45 5.71
N MET A 6 -12.98 7.95 5.60
CA MET A 6 -12.62 6.77 4.82
C MET A 6 -11.74 5.85 5.65
N LEU A 7 -12.05 4.56 5.62
CA LEU A 7 -11.21 3.51 6.20
C LEU A 7 -10.78 2.55 5.11
N LEU A 8 -9.52 2.14 5.13
CA LEU A 8 -8.99 1.02 4.37
C LEU A 8 -8.61 -0.08 5.36
N ILE A 9 -9.14 -1.28 5.13
CA ILE A 9 -9.04 -2.45 6.00
C ILE A 9 -8.33 -3.54 5.23
N ASP A 10 -7.34 -4.17 5.84
CA ASP A 10 -6.56 -5.25 5.24
C ASP A 10 -6.47 -6.43 6.21
N LEU A 11 -6.70 -7.65 5.71
CA LEU A 11 -6.60 -8.87 6.51
C LEU A 11 -5.14 -9.21 6.77
N ASP A 12 -4.76 -9.24 8.04
CA ASP A 12 -3.40 -9.53 8.43
C ASP A 12 -2.98 -10.94 8.02
N ARG A 13 -1.91 -11.02 7.21
CA ARG A 13 -1.31 -12.29 6.76
C ARG A 13 -2.25 -13.19 5.95
N PHE A 14 -3.21 -12.63 5.23
CA PHE A 14 -4.18 -13.40 4.44
C PHE A 14 -3.52 -14.33 3.40
N LYS A 15 -2.38 -13.91 2.81
CA LYS A 15 -1.60 -14.78 1.93
C LYS A 15 -1.27 -16.12 2.59
N LEU A 16 -0.89 -16.10 3.89
CA LEU A 16 -0.57 -17.32 4.62
C LEU A 16 -1.79 -18.25 4.74
N VAL A 17 -3.01 -17.69 4.85
CA VAL A 17 -4.25 -18.49 4.84
C VAL A 17 -4.38 -19.24 3.51
N ASN A 18 -4.19 -18.54 2.39
CA ASN A 18 -4.24 -19.16 1.06
C ASN A 18 -3.15 -20.22 0.87
N ASP A 19 -1.92 -19.92 1.30
CA ASP A 19 -0.77 -20.80 1.14
C ASP A 19 -0.92 -22.11 1.96
N ILE A 20 -1.56 -22.05 3.14
CA ILE A 20 -1.74 -23.22 4.02
C ILE A 20 -3.05 -23.98 3.72
N HIS A 21 -4.15 -23.26 3.49
CA HIS A 21 -5.50 -23.83 3.45
C HIS A 21 -6.14 -23.81 2.06
N GLY A 22 -5.48 -23.19 1.07
CA GLY A 22 -5.98 -23.05 -0.29
C GLY A 22 -6.96 -21.90 -0.49
N HIS A 23 -7.19 -21.55 -1.76
CA HIS A 23 -8.00 -20.39 -2.15
C HIS A 23 -9.48 -20.54 -1.77
N ASP A 24 -10.03 -21.74 -1.74
CA ASP A 24 -11.45 -21.96 -1.35
C ASP A 24 -11.70 -21.53 0.11
N VAL A 25 -10.74 -21.81 1.01
CA VAL A 25 -10.80 -21.35 2.40
C VAL A 25 -10.61 -19.84 2.47
N GLY A 26 -9.67 -19.30 1.69
CA GLY A 26 -9.48 -17.85 1.58
C GLY A 26 -10.75 -17.12 1.14
N ASP A 27 -11.47 -17.67 0.15
CA ASP A 27 -12.74 -17.10 -0.31
C ASP A 27 -13.83 -17.15 0.77
N ALA A 28 -13.88 -18.21 1.57
CA ALA A 28 -14.79 -18.29 2.71
C ALA A 28 -14.45 -17.22 3.77
N VAL A 29 -13.16 -17.03 4.07
CA VAL A 29 -12.68 -15.99 4.98
C VAL A 29 -13.06 -14.59 4.46
N LEU A 30 -12.89 -14.31 3.17
CA LEU A 30 -13.25 -13.02 2.58
C LEU A 30 -14.76 -12.75 2.63
N LYS A 31 -15.60 -13.77 2.47
CA LYS A 31 -17.07 -13.64 2.63
C LYS A 31 -17.45 -13.30 4.04
N GLN A 32 -16.92 -14.03 5.01
CA GLN A 32 -17.17 -13.76 6.44
C GLN A 32 -16.63 -12.39 6.85
N THR A 33 -15.48 -11.98 6.32
CA THR A 33 -14.91 -10.63 6.49
C THR A 33 -15.89 -9.54 6.04
N ALA A 34 -16.46 -9.68 4.84
CA ALA A 34 -17.44 -8.72 4.33
C ALA A 34 -18.68 -8.63 5.23
N GLU A 35 -19.15 -9.76 5.78
CA GLU A 35 -20.26 -9.80 6.73
C GLU A 35 -19.91 -9.08 8.04
N ILE A 36 -18.76 -9.36 8.65
CA ILE A 36 -18.30 -8.72 9.90
C ILE A 36 -18.21 -7.19 9.70
N ILE A 37 -17.58 -6.74 8.62
CA ILE A 37 -17.48 -5.32 8.31
C ILE A 37 -18.87 -4.71 8.19
N THR A 38 -19.74 -5.30 7.35
CA THR A 38 -21.08 -4.76 7.10
C THR A 38 -21.93 -4.68 8.37
N HIS A 39 -21.86 -5.66 9.26
CA HIS A 39 -22.58 -5.65 10.55
C HIS A 39 -22.02 -4.61 11.54
N SER A 40 -20.79 -4.16 11.34
CA SER A 40 -20.18 -3.13 12.16
C SER A 40 -20.58 -1.71 11.74
N LEU A 41 -21.16 -1.55 10.54
CA LEU A 41 -21.48 -0.27 9.91
C LEU A 41 -22.94 0.15 10.12
N ARG A 42 -23.19 1.46 9.93
CA ARG A 42 -24.53 2.05 9.90
C ARG A 42 -25.14 1.93 8.50
N ALA A 43 -26.45 2.12 8.39
CA ALA A 43 -27.14 2.09 7.09
C ALA A 43 -26.66 3.18 6.09
N SER A 44 -26.09 4.27 6.60
CA SER A 44 -25.50 5.34 5.79
C SER A 44 -24.13 4.98 5.22
N ASP A 45 -23.38 4.10 5.89
CA ASP A 45 -22.03 3.76 5.56
C ASP A 45 -21.96 2.80 4.38
N ARG A 46 -20.85 2.75 3.68
CA ARG A 46 -20.68 1.89 2.50
C ARG A 46 -19.36 1.15 2.58
N ALA A 47 -19.41 -0.17 2.39
CA ALA A 47 -18.24 -1.02 2.30
C ALA A 47 -18.10 -1.59 0.89
N TYR A 48 -16.87 -1.65 0.41
CA TYR A 48 -16.49 -2.18 -0.89
C TYR A 48 -15.28 -3.10 -0.73
N ARG A 49 -15.22 -4.20 -1.46
CA ARG A 49 -13.97 -4.93 -1.62
C ARG A 49 -13.11 -4.16 -2.62
N TRP A 50 -11.99 -3.62 -2.16
CA TRP A 50 -11.12 -2.73 -2.94
C TRP A 50 -10.09 -3.51 -3.77
N GLY A 51 -9.53 -4.57 -3.21
CA GLY A 51 -8.53 -5.44 -3.83
C GLY A 51 -8.56 -6.83 -3.23
N GLY A 52 -7.56 -7.66 -3.46
CA GLY A 52 -7.48 -9.06 -3.02
C GLY A 52 -8.01 -9.29 -1.61
N GLU A 53 -7.37 -8.73 -0.61
CA GLU A 53 -7.70 -8.86 0.82
C GLU A 53 -8.07 -7.51 1.48
N GLU A 54 -8.27 -6.48 0.66
CA GLU A 54 -8.52 -5.11 1.13
C GLU A 54 -9.99 -4.72 0.97
N PHE A 55 -10.50 -4.01 1.97
CA PHE A 55 -11.86 -3.47 2.00
C PHE A 55 -11.81 -1.96 2.27
N LEU A 56 -12.55 -1.21 1.47
CA LEU A 56 -12.72 0.23 1.61
C LEU A 56 -14.07 0.53 2.25
N VAL A 57 -14.09 1.39 3.27
CA VAL A 57 -15.31 1.85 3.93
C VAL A 57 -15.39 3.37 3.81
N VAL A 58 -16.53 3.86 3.34
CA VAL A 58 -16.84 5.29 3.28
C VAL A 58 -17.89 5.61 4.33
N LEU A 59 -17.62 6.62 5.15
CA LEU A 59 -18.38 7.02 6.32
C LEU A 59 -18.91 8.45 6.16
N PRO A 60 -20.09 8.65 5.56
CA PRO A 60 -20.73 9.97 5.49
C PRO A 60 -21.05 10.52 6.88
N ASP A 61 -21.04 11.84 7.03
CA ASP A 61 -21.36 12.56 8.26
C ASP A 61 -20.58 12.04 9.48
N THR A 62 -19.29 11.74 9.27
CA THR A 62 -18.45 11.11 10.29
C THR A 62 -17.11 11.84 10.39
N GLU A 63 -16.88 12.46 11.55
CA GLU A 63 -15.62 13.06 11.96
C GLU A 63 -14.65 12.00 12.47
N ARG A 64 -13.41 12.40 12.72
CA ARG A 64 -12.31 11.55 13.20
C ARG A 64 -12.70 10.66 14.39
N ASP A 65 -13.34 11.22 15.41
CA ASP A 65 -13.71 10.45 16.62
C ASP A 65 -14.75 9.36 16.31
N GLY A 66 -15.68 9.65 15.41
CA GLY A 66 -16.62 8.65 14.89
C GLY A 66 -15.93 7.54 14.12
N MET A 67 -14.90 7.85 13.34
CA MET A 67 -14.09 6.86 12.64
C MET A 67 -13.34 5.94 13.61
N ILE A 68 -12.79 6.49 14.69
CA ILE A 68 -12.12 5.72 15.75
C ILE A 68 -13.08 4.68 16.36
N VAL A 69 -14.31 5.09 16.71
CA VAL A 69 -15.32 4.19 17.26
C VAL A 69 -15.66 3.05 16.30
N ILE A 70 -15.79 3.35 15.00
CA ILE A 70 -16.10 2.34 14.00
C ILE A 70 -14.92 1.40 13.78
N ALA A 71 -13.70 1.92 13.67
CA ALA A 71 -12.49 1.13 13.51
C ALA A 71 -12.26 0.18 14.70
N GLU A 72 -12.41 0.67 15.94
CA GLU A 72 -12.33 -0.15 17.15
C GLU A 72 -13.38 -1.26 17.15
N LYS A 73 -14.64 -0.92 16.81
CA LYS A 73 -15.72 -1.91 16.72
C LYS A 73 -15.39 -2.99 15.70
N ILE A 74 -14.83 -2.63 14.55
CA ILE A 74 -14.42 -3.61 13.51
C ILE A 74 -13.30 -4.49 14.06
N ASN A 75 -12.20 -3.93 14.58
CA ASN A 75 -11.12 -4.72 15.16
C ASN A 75 -11.64 -5.68 16.26
N GLN A 76 -12.51 -5.20 17.15
CA GLN A 76 -13.09 -6.03 18.21
C GLN A 76 -13.95 -7.16 17.63
N SER A 77 -14.76 -6.86 16.59
CA SER A 77 -15.59 -7.88 15.94
C SER A 77 -14.73 -9.00 15.30
N PHE A 78 -13.54 -8.67 14.78
CA PHE A 78 -12.60 -9.68 14.25
C PHE A 78 -11.96 -10.50 15.36
N ARG A 79 -11.60 -9.89 16.50
CA ARG A 79 -11.05 -10.62 17.67
C ARG A 79 -12.06 -11.59 18.25
N ASP A 80 -13.35 -11.24 18.23
CA ASP A 80 -14.44 -12.05 18.77
C ASP A 80 -14.95 -13.10 17.77
N ALA A 81 -14.62 -12.95 16.49
CA ALA A 81 -15.07 -13.86 15.44
C ALA A 81 -14.29 -15.16 15.45
N SER A 82 -15.00 -16.26 15.18
CA SER A 82 -14.40 -17.56 14.88
C SER A 82 -14.55 -17.83 13.38
N PHE A 83 -13.45 -18.15 12.72
CA PHE A 83 -13.44 -18.54 11.32
C PHE A 83 -13.29 -20.04 11.21
N ASP A 84 -14.14 -20.67 10.41
CA ASP A 84 -14.04 -22.09 10.15
C ASP A 84 -12.64 -22.41 9.55
N VAL A 85 -12.05 -23.53 9.95
CA VAL A 85 -10.75 -24.04 9.51
C VAL A 85 -9.55 -23.26 10.06
N ILE A 86 -9.56 -21.91 10.05
CA ILE A 86 -8.39 -21.10 10.43
C ILE A 86 -8.43 -20.59 11.89
N GLY A 87 -9.59 -20.70 12.55
CA GLY A 87 -9.81 -20.22 13.92
C GLY A 87 -9.95 -18.70 14.00
N SER A 88 -8.89 -17.93 13.78
CA SER A 88 -8.92 -16.46 13.88
C SER A 88 -8.04 -15.80 12.83
N ILE A 89 -8.41 -14.58 12.46
CA ILE A 89 -7.62 -13.66 11.66
C ILE A 89 -7.87 -12.25 12.17
N THR A 90 -6.85 -11.40 12.14
CA THR A 90 -6.95 -10.00 12.54
C THR A 90 -6.95 -9.07 11.34
N VAL A 91 -7.25 -7.79 11.55
CA VAL A 91 -7.21 -6.78 10.52
C VAL A 91 -6.42 -5.56 10.98
N SER A 92 -5.71 -4.96 10.04
CA SER A 92 -5.13 -3.64 10.18
C SER A 92 -6.02 -2.63 9.46
N ILE A 93 -6.25 -1.46 10.08
CA ILE A 93 -7.15 -0.43 9.56
C ILE A 93 -6.41 0.90 9.51
N GLY A 94 -6.43 1.54 8.34
CA GLY A 94 -6.01 2.93 8.16
C GLY A 94 -7.21 3.81 7.87
N GLY A 95 -7.20 5.06 8.35
CA GLY A 95 -8.29 5.98 8.05
C GLY A 95 -7.87 7.43 8.04
N ALA A 96 -8.64 8.26 7.32
CA ALA A 96 -8.51 9.72 7.32
C ALA A 96 -9.86 10.37 7.09
N GLU A 97 -10.06 11.54 7.71
CA GLU A 97 -11.18 12.44 7.42
C GLU A 97 -10.87 13.23 6.15
N TYR A 98 -11.89 13.48 5.32
CA TYR A 98 -11.78 14.30 4.12
C TYR A 98 -11.52 15.77 4.49
N GLU A 99 -10.47 16.34 3.97
CA GLU A 99 -10.19 17.77 4.11
C GLU A 99 -10.90 18.57 3.00
N ILE A 100 -11.40 19.74 3.36
CA ILE A 100 -12.16 20.56 2.41
C ILE A 100 -11.26 20.95 1.24
N ASP A 101 -11.75 20.71 0.02
CA ASP A 101 -11.10 21.03 -1.24
C ASP A 101 -9.80 20.25 -1.55
N GLU A 102 -9.50 19.16 -0.81
CA GLU A 102 -8.42 18.26 -1.19
C GLU A 102 -8.81 17.35 -2.38
N GLU A 103 -7.83 16.92 -3.14
CA GLU A 103 -8.01 15.90 -4.15
C GLU A 103 -8.23 14.52 -3.52
N ILE A 104 -9.12 13.72 -4.11
CA ILE A 104 -9.42 12.36 -3.63
C ILE A 104 -8.15 11.49 -3.54
N SER A 105 -7.20 11.69 -4.44
CA SER A 105 -5.90 11.03 -4.45
C SER A 105 -5.08 11.30 -3.19
N LEU A 106 -5.09 12.55 -2.68
CA LEU A 106 -4.42 12.93 -1.45
C LEU A 106 -5.13 12.35 -0.23
N TRP A 107 -6.47 12.40 -0.20
CA TRP A 107 -7.24 11.77 0.85
C TRP A 107 -6.94 10.26 0.93
N PHE A 108 -7.01 9.56 -0.21
CA PHE A 108 -6.70 8.13 -0.27
C PHE A 108 -5.26 7.84 0.18
N LYS A 109 -4.29 8.68 -0.20
CA LYS A 109 -2.90 8.54 0.24
C LYS A 109 -2.76 8.62 1.77
N ARG A 110 -3.48 9.54 2.44
CA ARG A 110 -3.47 9.65 3.91
C ARG A 110 -4.08 8.39 4.57
N VAL A 111 -5.13 7.82 3.98
CA VAL A 111 -5.74 6.56 4.41
C VAL A 111 -4.76 5.40 4.29
N ASP A 112 -4.09 5.27 3.15
CA ASP A 112 -3.11 4.22 2.88
C ASP A 112 -1.90 4.31 3.83
N LEU A 113 -1.36 5.52 4.03
CA LEU A 113 -0.30 5.77 5.00
C LEU A 113 -0.70 5.37 6.42
N SER A 114 -1.93 5.65 6.81
CA SER A 114 -2.46 5.24 8.12
C SER A 114 -2.57 3.72 8.24
N LEU A 115 -3.00 3.02 7.18
CA LEU A 115 -3.01 1.55 7.15
C LEU A 115 -1.60 0.99 7.27
N TYR A 116 -0.65 1.55 6.52
CA TYR A 116 0.74 1.17 6.63
C TYR A 116 1.27 1.32 8.07
N LYS A 117 0.98 2.45 8.74
CA LYS A 117 1.34 2.67 10.16
C LYS A 117 0.75 1.60 11.06
N ALA A 118 -0.52 1.24 10.89
CA ALA A 118 -1.14 0.16 11.64
C ALA A 118 -0.41 -1.17 11.46
N LYS A 119 -0.04 -1.53 10.23
CA LYS A 119 0.73 -2.74 9.91
C LYS A 119 2.14 -2.72 10.53
N GLN A 120 2.85 -1.59 10.45
CA GLN A 120 4.22 -1.44 10.97
C GLN A 120 4.30 -1.47 12.49
N THR A 121 3.32 -0.91 13.17
CA THR A 121 3.31 -0.82 14.64
C THR A 121 2.80 -2.09 15.32
N GLY A 122 2.56 -3.18 14.56
CA GLY A 122 2.31 -4.51 15.12
C GLY A 122 1.03 -5.18 14.67
N ARG A 123 0.32 -4.63 13.67
CA ARG A 123 -0.95 -5.17 13.13
C ARG A 123 -2.05 -5.25 14.21
N ASP A 124 -3.20 -5.87 13.87
CA ASP A 124 -4.35 -6.02 14.79
C ASP A 124 -4.74 -4.70 15.47
N ARG A 125 -4.80 -3.62 14.67
CA ARG A 125 -5.07 -2.25 15.16
C ARG A 125 -5.55 -1.34 14.06
N TYR A 126 -5.98 -0.16 14.48
CA TYR A 126 -6.25 0.95 13.57
C TYR A 126 -5.26 2.10 13.78
N ASN A 127 -5.12 2.92 12.75
CA ASN A 127 -4.53 4.24 12.83
C ASN A 127 -5.42 5.22 12.04
N ILE A 128 -5.81 6.32 12.66
CA ILE A 128 -6.58 7.39 12.00
C ILE A 128 -5.70 8.62 11.91
N TRP A 129 -5.55 9.13 10.71
CA TRP A 129 -4.71 10.28 10.38
C TRP A 129 -5.00 11.49 11.30
N VAL A 130 -3.94 12.19 11.68
CA VAL A 130 -3.99 13.46 12.42
C VAL A 130 -3.26 14.51 11.60
N ALA A 131 -3.88 15.66 11.35
CA ALA A 131 -3.39 16.69 10.45
C ALA A 131 -2.03 17.30 10.83
N ASP A 132 -1.66 17.27 12.12
CA ASP A 132 -0.39 17.81 12.64
C ASP A 132 0.64 16.71 12.97
N GLU A 133 0.36 15.45 12.67
CA GLU A 133 1.43 14.44 12.70
C GLU A 133 2.35 14.74 11.51
N ASP A 134 3.53 15.27 11.79
CA ASP A 134 4.67 15.14 10.87
C ASP A 134 4.66 13.71 10.38
N LEU A 135 4.55 13.51 9.06
CA LEU A 135 4.76 12.19 8.47
C LEU A 135 6.07 11.70 9.06
N PRO A 136 6.08 10.67 9.90
CA PRO A 136 7.35 10.21 10.46
C PRO A 136 8.30 10.01 9.28
N GLU A 137 9.55 10.44 9.38
CA GLU A 137 10.60 10.18 8.38
C GLU A 137 10.61 8.72 7.91
N PHE A 138 10.06 7.84 8.72
CA PHE A 138 9.81 6.41 8.51
C PHE A 138 8.87 6.08 7.34
N PHE A 139 7.88 6.93 7.03
CA PHE A 139 6.83 6.60 6.04
C PHE A 139 7.26 6.79 4.59
N ASN A 140 8.39 7.39 4.39
CA ASN A 140 8.89 7.70 3.08
C ASN A 140 10.02 6.77 2.63
N ARG A 141 10.44 5.83 3.48
CA ARG A 141 11.47 4.85 3.13
C ARG A 141 10.86 3.49 2.86
N ILE A 142 11.16 2.95 1.71
CA ILE A 142 10.83 1.57 1.36
C ILE A 142 11.84 0.67 2.08
N GLU A 143 11.34 -0.32 2.83
CA GLU A 143 12.19 -1.33 3.46
C GLU A 143 12.14 -2.64 2.66
N TRP A 144 13.29 -3.28 2.54
CA TRP A 144 13.35 -4.64 2.00
C TRP A 144 12.67 -5.62 2.95
N ARG A 145 11.77 -6.44 2.42
CA ARG A 145 11.02 -7.45 3.17
C ARG A 145 10.98 -8.75 2.41
N SER A 146 10.75 -9.85 3.14
CA SER A 146 10.64 -11.18 2.55
C SER A 146 9.53 -11.30 1.50
N GLU A 147 8.47 -10.51 1.60
CA GLU A 147 7.38 -10.46 0.62
C GLU A 147 7.82 -9.89 -0.75
N LEU A 148 8.95 -9.19 -0.79
CA LEU A 148 9.55 -8.62 -1.99
C LEU A 148 10.58 -9.56 -2.64
N GLU A 149 10.88 -10.71 -2.01
CA GLU A 149 11.81 -11.68 -2.55
C GLU A 149 11.21 -12.39 -3.77
N SER A 150 11.94 -12.34 -4.88
CA SER A 150 11.59 -13.07 -6.11
C SER A 150 12.01 -14.55 -6.05
N GLY A 151 12.83 -14.92 -5.07
CA GLY A 151 13.50 -16.21 -4.97
C GLY A 151 14.75 -16.32 -5.85
N ASN A 152 15.10 -15.28 -6.59
CA ASN A 152 16.34 -15.19 -7.36
C ASN A 152 17.25 -14.13 -6.73
N LYS A 153 18.38 -14.55 -6.18
CA LYS A 153 19.30 -13.66 -5.46
C LYS A 153 19.82 -12.48 -6.28
N GLU A 154 19.93 -12.64 -7.59
CA GLU A 154 20.43 -11.62 -8.48
C GLU A 154 19.35 -10.55 -8.75
N ILE A 155 18.09 -10.96 -8.93
CA ILE A 155 16.94 -10.06 -9.04
C ILE A 155 16.71 -9.35 -7.69
N ASP A 156 16.77 -10.09 -6.58
CA ASP A 156 16.56 -9.54 -5.25
C ASP A 156 17.62 -8.47 -4.89
N ALA A 157 18.89 -8.67 -5.28
CA ALA A 157 19.93 -7.67 -5.11
C ALA A 157 19.66 -6.39 -5.93
N ASP A 158 19.16 -6.52 -7.15
CA ASP A 158 18.80 -5.38 -7.99
C ASP A 158 17.58 -4.63 -7.42
N HIS A 159 16.58 -5.35 -6.89
CA HIS A 159 15.43 -4.75 -6.19
C HIS A 159 15.86 -3.98 -4.92
N GLN A 160 16.77 -4.55 -4.12
CA GLN A 160 17.31 -3.85 -2.94
C GLN A 160 18.02 -2.55 -3.34
N LEU A 161 18.74 -2.56 -4.45
CA LEU A 161 19.41 -1.36 -4.95
C LEU A 161 18.42 -0.32 -5.50
N LEU A 162 17.33 -0.72 -6.13
CA LEU A 162 16.23 0.18 -6.52
C LEU A 162 15.59 0.85 -5.30
N ILE A 163 15.34 0.09 -4.25
CA ILE A 163 14.83 0.61 -2.97
C ILE A 163 15.82 1.63 -2.38
N TYR A 164 17.11 1.32 -2.38
CA TYR A 164 18.14 2.23 -1.92
C TYR A 164 18.12 3.56 -2.71
N TYR A 165 18.09 3.52 -4.04
CA TYR A 165 18.04 4.74 -4.86
C TYR A 165 16.74 5.53 -4.65
N THR A 166 15.61 4.85 -4.47
CA THR A 166 14.33 5.50 -4.20
C THR A 166 14.37 6.23 -2.86
N ASN A 167 14.91 5.61 -1.82
CA ASN A 167 15.05 6.21 -0.50
C ASN A 167 16.07 7.38 -0.52
N ASP A 168 17.19 7.24 -1.23
CA ASP A 168 18.20 8.29 -1.35
C ASP A 168 17.66 9.52 -2.09
N LEU A 169 16.87 9.30 -3.16
CA LEU A 169 16.19 10.37 -3.88
C LEU A 169 15.17 11.08 -2.99
N HIS A 170 14.34 10.31 -2.26
CA HIS A 170 13.38 10.84 -1.31
C HIS A 170 14.06 11.72 -0.25
N ASP A 171 15.09 11.18 0.45
CA ASP A 171 15.83 11.91 1.49
C ASP A 171 16.46 13.19 0.93
N SER A 172 16.96 13.13 -0.30
CA SER A 172 17.56 14.29 -0.97
C SER A 172 16.54 15.40 -1.25
N ILE A 173 15.30 15.03 -1.60
CA ILE A 173 14.20 15.98 -1.79
C ILE A 173 13.78 16.58 -0.46
N VAL A 174 13.54 15.77 0.56
CA VAL A 174 13.13 16.22 1.91
C VAL A 174 14.17 17.15 2.52
N ASN A 175 15.45 16.80 2.42
CA ASN A 175 16.55 17.61 2.94
C ASN A 175 16.91 18.79 2.03
N ARG A 176 16.17 19.03 0.95
CA ARG A 176 16.35 20.15 0.00
C ARG A 176 17.80 20.26 -0.51
N VAL A 177 18.40 19.12 -0.85
CA VAL A 177 19.74 19.14 -1.45
C VAL A 177 19.74 19.88 -2.79
N PRO A 178 20.89 20.38 -3.27
CA PRO A 178 20.97 21.09 -4.53
C PRO A 178 20.37 20.31 -5.69
N ILE A 179 19.61 20.96 -6.57
CA ILE A 179 18.88 20.37 -7.69
C ILE A 179 19.79 19.51 -8.60
N ASP A 180 21.05 19.90 -8.75
CA ASP A 180 22.00 19.12 -9.55
C ASP A 180 22.32 17.74 -8.95
N THR A 181 22.29 17.62 -7.63
CA THR A 181 22.39 16.35 -6.93
C THR A 181 21.18 15.47 -7.19
N ILE A 182 19.97 16.06 -7.10
CA ILE A 182 18.70 15.38 -7.43
C ILE A 182 18.73 14.88 -8.88
N LYS A 183 19.16 15.70 -9.82
CA LYS A 183 19.31 15.30 -11.24
C LYS A 183 20.23 14.09 -11.42
N GLN A 184 21.35 14.08 -10.71
CA GLN A 184 22.28 12.93 -10.77
C GLN A 184 21.66 11.66 -10.19
N LEU A 185 20.91 11.76 -9.10
CA LEU A 185 20.19 10.61 -8.50
C LEU A 185 19.12 10.07 -9.44
N ILE A 186 18.30 10.93 -10.04
CA ILE A 186 17.30 10.55 -11.06
C ILE A 186 17.99 9.82 -12.23
N HIS A 187 19.11 10.33 -12.72
CA HIS A 187 19.84 9.70 -13.81
C HIS A 187 20.40 8.31 -13.43
N ARG A 188 20.97 8.18 -12.22
CA ARG A 188 21.47 6.87 -11.72
C ARG A 188 20.32 5.87 -11.59
N MET A 189 19.19 6.29 -10.99
CA MET A 189 18.01 5.45 -10.84
C MET A 189 17.46 5.01 -12.20
N SER A 190 17.35 5.91 -13.17
CA SER A 190 16.93 5.60 -14.55
C SER A 190 17.81 4.53 -15.18
N THR A 191 19.12 4.71 -15.12
CA THR A 191 20.09 3.76 -15.65
C THR A 191 19.92 2.37 -15.04
N HIS A 192 19.73 2.33 -13.72
CA HIS A 192 19.57 1.07 -13.00
C HIS A 192 18.26 0.37 -13.31
N ILE A 193 17.11 1.10 -13.36
CA ILE A 193 15.81 0.54 -13.74
C ILE A 193 15.86 -0.14 -15.10
N HIS A 194 16.44 0.52 -16.11
CA HIS A 194 16.57 -0.05 -17.45
C HIS A 194 17.43 -1.31 -17.49
N ALA A 195 18.56 -1.30 -16.78
CA ALA A 195 19.45 -2.45 -16.69
C ALA A 195 18.78 -3.63 -15.97
N HIS A 196 18.10 -3.35 -14.87
CA HIS A 196 17.36 -4.35 -14.08
C HIS A 196 16.25 -5.01 -14.90
N PHE A 197 15.34 -4.23 -15.51
CA PHE A 197 14.24 -4.78 -16.31
C PHE A 197 14.76 -5.62 -17.50
N SER A 198 15.81 -5.15 -18.18
CA SER A 198 16.42 -5.91 -19.28
C SER A 198 16.97 -7.26 -18.81
N LYS A 199 17.59 -7.29 -17.63
CA LYS A 199 18.17 -8.50 -17.03
C LYS A 199 17.10 -9.46 -16.55
N GLU A 200 16.08 -8.95 -15.84
CA GLU A 200 14.96 -9.74 -15.33
C GLU A 200 14.17 -10.35 -16.48
N GLU A 201 13.83 -9.57 -17.52
CA GLU A 201 13.16 -10.06 -18.72
C GLU A 201 13.95 -11.17 -19.41
N ALA A 202 15.29 -11.05 -19.48
CA ALA A 202 16.14 -12.09 -20.04
C ALA A 202 16.13 -13.39 -19.20
N ILE A 203 16.05 -13.28 -17.88
CA ILE A 203 15.91 -14.43 -16.95
C ILE A 203 14.55 -15.10 -17.15
N LEU A 204 13.46 -14.33 -17.09
CA LEU A 204 12.09 -14.82 -17.23
C LEU A 204 11.86 -15.49 -18.58
N TYR A 205 12.38 -14.91 -19.67
CA TYR A 205 12.31 -15.51 -21.00
C TYR A 205 13.04 -16.86 -21.05
N ARG A 206 14.26 -16.92 -20.50
CA ARG A 206 15.10 -18.15 -20.48
C ARG A 206 14.49 -19.27 -19.65
N THR A 207 13.80 -18.92 -18.56
CA THR A 207 13.17 -19.90 -17.66
C THR A 207 11.78 -20.35 -18.13
N GLY A 208 11.26 -19.74 -19.21
CA GLY A 208 9.93 -20.05 -19.72
C GLY A 208 8.80 -19.62 -18.78
N TYR A 209 8.96 -18.46 -18.11
CA TYR A 209 7.95 -17.94 -17.20
C TYR A 209 6.61 -17.72 -17.92
N PRO A 210 5.50 -18.31 -17.45
CA PRO A 210 4.24 -18.33 -18.19
C PRO A 210 3.71 -16.94 -18.54
N ASP A 211 3.85 -15.97 -17.61
CA ASP A 211 3.28 -14.63 -17.73
C ASP A 211 4.30 -13.60 -18.20
N TYR A 212 5.36 -14.04 -18.90
CA TYR A 212 6.46 -13.19 -19.37
C TYR A 212 5.98 -11.95 -20.16
N LEU A 213 5.01 -12.11 -21.07
CA LEU A 213 4.53 -11.00 -21.89
C LEU A 213 3.77 -9.96 -21.07
N GLU A 214 2.98 -10.39 -20.09
CA GLU A 214 2.27 -9.50 -19.18
C GLU A 214 3.26 -8.75 -18.28
N HIS A 215 4.22 -9.46 -17.70
CA HIS A 215 5.28 -8.89 -16.88
C HIS A 215 6.09 -7.81 -17.65
N ARG A 216 6.49 -8.11 -18.87
CA ARG A 216 7.17 -7.15 -19.75
C ARG A 216 6.33 -5.91 -20.05
N SER A 217 5.01 -6.08 -20.24
CA SER A 217 4.08 -4.96 -20.44
C SER A 217 4.02 -4.05 -19.19
N ILE A 218 4.08 -4.62 -18.00
CA ILE A 218 4.15 -3.87 -16.73
C ILE A 218 5.43 -3.04 -16.67
N HIS A 219 6.59 -3.62 -17.00
CA HIS A 219 7.88 -2.89 -17.05
C HIS A 219 7.83 -1.70 -18.00
N GLN A 220 7.28 -1.89 -19.21
CA GLN A 220 7.15 -0.81 -20.19
C GLN A 220 6.29 0.35 -19.66
N ARG A 221 5.19 0.05 -18.96
CA ARG A 221 4.34 1.06 -18.35
C ARG A 221 5.07 1.80 -17.23
N ILE A 222 5.78 1.09 -16.34
CA ILE A 222 6.57 1.70 -15.26
C ILE A 222 7.63 2.64 -15.84
N LEU A 223 8.34 2.24 -16.90
CA LEU A 223 9.34 3.09 -17.54
C LEU A 223 8.73 4.37 -18.12
N GLN A 224 7.58 4.26 -18.79
CA GLN A 224 6.87 5.43 -19.32
C GLN A 224 6.44 6.40 -18.21
N GLU A 225 5.86 5.89 -17.15
CA GLU A 225 5.45 6.71 -15.98
C GLU A 225 6.67 7.36 -15.32
N TYR A 226 7.75 6.60 -15.12
CA TYR A 226 9.00 7.11 -14.57
C TYR A 226 9.61 8.24 -15.42
N GLU A 227 9.65 8.08 -16.75
CA GLU A 227 10.16 9.11 -17.67
C GLU A 227 9.35 10.40 -17.57
N ILE A 228 8.00 10.31 -17.54
CA ILE A 228 7.12 11.47 -17.39
C ILE A 228 7.40 12.20 -16.07
N ILE A 229 7.48 11.48 -14.96
CA ILE A 229 7.73 12.05 -13.64
C ILE A 229 9.13 12.68 -13.59
N SER A 230 10.14 12.00 -14.14
CA SER A 230 11.52 12.49 -14.18
C SER A 230 11.64 13.80 -14.96
N VAL A 231 10.98 13.91 -16.09
CA VAL A 231 10.98 15.14 -16.91
C VAL A 231 10.32 16.29 -16.13
N LYS A 232 9.18 16.04 -15.48
CA LYS A 232 8.49 17.05 -14.65
C LYS A 232 9.37 17.50 -13.47
N ALA A 233 10.02 16.55 -12.79
CA ALA A 233 10.94 16.86 -11.69
C ALA A 233 12.12 17.72 -12.15
N LEU A 234 12.72 17.40 -13.30
CA LEU A 234 13.84 18.13 -13.88
C LEU A 234 13.47 19.55 -14.33
N ASN A 235 12.21 19.75 -14.71
CA ASN A 235 11.66 21.06 -15.11
C ASN A 235 11.17 21.91 -13.93
N GLY A 236 11.18 21.36 -12.70
CA GLY A 236 10.63 22.04 -11.53
C GLY A 236 9.09 22.12 -11.52
N GLU A 237 8.43 21.23 -12.25
CA GLU A 237 6.97 21.15 -12.36
C GLU A 237 6.33 20.29 -11.24
N ILE A 238 7.14 19.66 -10.39
CA ILE A 238 6.70 18.93 -9.21
C ILE A 238 7.01 19.79 -7.99
N SER A 239 5.96 20.29 -7.34
CA SER A 239 6.00 21.00 -6.06
C SER A 239 5.64 20.10 -4.91
#